data_b2b66821a6542c2bcafd035057a3e409
#
_entry.id   b2b66821a6542c2bcafd035057a3e409
#
_cell.length_a   1.000
_cell.length_b   1.000
_cell.length_c   1.000
_cell.angle_alpha   90.00
_cell.angle_beta   90.00
_cell.angle_gamma   90.00
#
_symmetry.space_group_name_H-M   'P 1'
#
loop_
_entity.id
_entity.type
_entity.pdbx_description
1 polymer ?
#
loop_
_entity_poly.entity_id
_entity_poly.type
_entity_poly.pdbx_seq_one_letter_code
_entity_poly.pdbx_strand_id
1 'polypeptide(L)'
;MNLPDILVVEDHPAHRLVVVHALRALGYTRILEAADGNEALRRLDEHGQVGIAICDIKMSGMDGAQFLRVAARRQLLGAVIISSDVSSDLIAAVLDMAALIGLRVLGDLAKPLDAQRLKALLDRHEAERQRARANAAPTASRQPPAPPAREVARALAAGQIVPYFQPKVDLLTLRPCGAEVLARWRHPDLGVLGPASFLEALKEQDLLDRLIWHLTDAALGQARLLATAGATQDLALNFETSQLGSAELLPTLAQALRKHALPASIVTIEVTENGLLDAPAATLENLVRLRLMGCTVSIDDFGTGFSSMQRLCHLPFNQLKIDASFVRRLPGDARSESVVAATLAMAERLGITVVAEGIE
;
A
#
# COMPACT_ATOMS: atom_id res chain seq x y z
N MET A 1 -31.97 -4.04 11.02
CA MET A 1 -30.62 -3.66 10.57
C MET A 1 -30.76 -2.58 9.51
N ASN A 2 -30.05 -1.45 9.63
CA ASN A 2 -30.15 -0.39 8.64
C ASN A 2 -29.16 -0.71 7.50
N LEU A 3 -29.66 -1.25 6.40
CA LEU A 3 -28.87 -1.52 5.20
C LEU A 3 -28.37 -0.18 4.59
N PRO A 4 -27.19 -0.15 3.98
CA PRO A 4 -26.67 1.07 3.37
C PRO A 4 -27.49 1.50 2.17
N ASP A 5 -27.47 2.80 1.88
CA ASP A 5 -28.04 3.35 0.66
C ASP A 5 -27.18 2.89 -0.52
N ILE A 6 -27.84 2.53 -1.61
CA ILE A 6 -27.18 2.06 -2.84
C ILE A 6 -27.49 3.02 -3.99
N LEU A 7 -26.46 3.36 -4.77
CA LEU A 7 -26.60 4.05 -6.06
C LEU A 7 -26.37 3.05 -7.19
N VAL A 8 -27.29 2.96 -8.13
CA VAL A 8 -27.18 2.18 -9.38
C VAL A 8 -26.97 3.13 -10.53
N VAL A 9 -25.82 3.04 -11.22
CA VAL A 9 -25.48 3.87 -12.38
C VAL A 9 -25.36 2.96 -13.61
N GLU A 10 -26.33 3.03 -14.50
CA GLU A 10 -26.48 2.14 -15.66
C GLU A 10 -27.30 2.84 -16.71
N ASP A 11 -26.79 3.01 -17.94
CA ASP A 11 -27.49 3.75 -19.00
C ASP A 11 -28.62 2.94 -19.64
N HIS A 12 -28.50 1.60 -19.69
CA HIS A 12 -29.53 0.75 -20.26
C HIS A 12 -30.70 0.52 -19.28
N PRO A 13 -31.93 1.03 -19.57
CA PRO A 13 -33.03 1.00 -18.59
C PRO A 13 -33.43 -0.40 -18.13
N ALA A 14 -33.36 -1.42 -19.02
CA ALA A 14 -33.72 -2.78 -18.66
C ALA A 14 -32.66 -3.39 -17.72
N HIS A 15 -31.37 -3.15 -17.92
CA HIS A 15 -30.32 -3.63 -17.03
C HIS A 15 -30.42 -2.93 -15.67
N ARG A 16 -30.63 -1.62 -15.63
CA ARG A 16 -30.84 -0.87 -14.40
C ARG A 16 -32.02 -1.43 -13.61
N LEU A 17 -33.15 -1.71 -14.26
CA LEU A 17 -34.33 -2.29 -13.62
C LEU A 17 -34.03 -3.67 -13.02
N VAL A 18 -33.28 -4.55 -13.71
CA VAL A 18 -32.90 -5.87 -13.21
C VAL A 18 -32.06 -5.75 -11.94
N VAL A 19 -31.05 -4.85 -11.93
CA VAL A 19 -30.21 -4.62 -10.75
C VAL A 19 -31.05 -4.11 -9.57
N VAL A 20 -31.90 -3.11 -9.80
CA VAL A 20 -32.79 -2.53 -8.78
C VAL A 20 -33.76 -3.58 -8.24
N HIS A 21 -34.35 -4.43 -9.11
CA HIS A 21 -35.23 -5.50 -8.67
C HIS A 21 -34.49 -6.53 -7.80
N ALA A 22 -33.29 -6.94 -8.20
CA ALA A 22 -32.48 -7.85 -7.40
C ALA A 22 -32.12 -7.26 -6.02
N LEU A 23 -31.76 -5.99 -5.96
CA LEU A 23 -31.48 -5.29 -4.70
C LEU A 23 -32.69 -5.22 -3.79
N ARG A 24 -33.89 -4.93 -4.35
CA ARG A 24 -35.15 -4.92 -3.58
C ARG A 24 -35.50 -6.29 -3.04
N ALA A 25 -35.27 -7.35 -3.83
CA ALA A 25 -35.47 -8.74 -3.37
C ALA A 25 -34.52 -9.11 -2.21
N LEU A 26 -33.33 -8.49 -2.14
CA LEU A 26 -32.38 -8.64 -1.03
C LEU A 26 -32.67 -7.71 0.18
N GLY A 27 -33.76 -6.92 0.12
CA GLY A 27 -34.22 -6.09 1.21
C GLY A 27 -33.70 -4.65 1.23
N TYR A 28 -32.98 -4.22 0.19
CA TYR A 28 -32.55 -2.83 0.07
C TYR A 28 -33.70 -1.94 -0.36
N THR A 29 -34.02 -0.94 0.45
CA THR A 29 -35.18 -0.04 0.22
C THR A 29 -34.77 1.35 -0.25
N ARG A 30 -33.56 1.79 0.05
CA ARG A 30 -33.02 3.10 -0.31
C ARG A 30 -32.05 2.95 -1.49
N ILE A 31 -32.60 3.01 -2.69
CA ILE A 31 -31.87 2.83 -3.95
C ILE A 31 -32.04 4.09 -4.78
N LEU A 32 -30.91 4.72 -5.09
CA LEU A 32 -30.82 5.84 -6.05
C LEU A 32 -30.53 5.26 -7.44
N GLU A 33 -31.11 5.82 -8.46
CA GLU A 33 -30.93 5.40 -9.85
C GLU A 33 -30.38 6.56 -10.68
N ALA A 34 -29.43 6.29 -11.57
CA ALA A 34 -28.89 7.25 -12.52
C ALA A 34 -28.60 6.57 -13.86
N ALA A 35 -28.83 7.28 -14.96
CA ALA A 35 -28.57 6.77 -16.30
C ALA A 35 -27.16 7.07 -16.81
N ASP A 36 -26.45 7.97 -16.19
CA ASP A 36 -25.05 8.29 -16.51
C ASP A 36 -24.33 8.89 -15.28
N GLY A 37 -23.01 9.11 -15.42
CA GLY A 37 -22.20 9.67 -14.34
C GLY A 37 -22.60 11.11 -13.95
N ASN A 38 -23.14 11.93 -14.87
CA ASN A 38 -23.57 13.29 -14.53
C ASN A 38 -24.84 13.26 -13.69
N GLU A 39 -25.81 12.41 -14.04
CA GLU A 39 -27.01 12.22 -13.24
C GLU A 39 -26.64 11.64 -11.87
N ALA A 40 -25.73 10.67 -11.83
CA ALA A 40 -25.24 10.10 -10.59
C ALA A 40 -24.64 11.15 -9.63
N LEU A 41 -23.80 12.05 -10.14
CA LEU A 41 -23.25 13.15 -9.33
C LEU A 41 -24.34 14.11 -8.82
N ARG A 42 -25.31 14.48 -9.66
CA ARG A 42 -26.44 15.32 -9.22
C ARG A 42 -27.25 14.66 -8.09
N ARG A 43 -27.55 13.34 -8.25
CA ARG A 43 -28.23 12.57 -7.19
C ARG A 43 -27.46 12.56 -5.89
N LEU A 44 -26.12 12.40 -5.96
CA LEU A 44 -25.26 12.46 -4.79
C LEU A 44 -25.16 13.85 -4.18
N ASP A 45 -25.25 14.92 -4.99
CA ASP A 45 -25.29 16.30 -4.48
C ASP A 45 -26.55 16.58 -3.65
N GLU A 46 -27.69 15.99 -4.05
CA GLU A 46 -28.97 16.13 -3.36
C GLU A 46 -29.07 15.20 -2.14
N HIS A 47 -28.55 13.98 -2.24
CA HIS A 47 -28.73 12.93 -1.23
C HIS A 47 -27.60 12.87 -0.20
N GLY A 48 -26.39 13.24 -0.60
CA GLY A 48 -25.16 13.03 0.17
C GLY A 48 -24.46 11.70 -0.16
N GLN A 49 -23.57 11.29 0.74
CA GLN A 49 -22.78 10.07 0.59
C GLN A 49 -23.66 8.81 0.61
N VAL A 50 -23.41 7.87 -0.30
CA VAL A 50 -24.01 6.53 -0.30
C VAL A 50 -23.02 5.46 0.16
N GLY A 51 -23.55 4.37 0.71
CA GLY A 51 -22.74 3.28 1.21
C GLY A 51 -22.08 2.46 0.10
N ILE A 52 -22.83 2.19 -1.00
CA ILE A 52 -22.35 1.37 -2.12
C ILE A 52 -22.83 1.98 -3.44
N ALA A 53 -21.96 2.03 -4.46
CA ALA A 53 -22.35 2.27 -5.84
C ALA A 53 -22.19 0.98 -6.66
N ILE A 54 -23.20 0.66 -7.49
CA ILE A 54 -23.09 -0.35 -8.57
C ILE A 54 -23.04 0.44 -9.86
N CYS A 55 -21.90 0.40 -10.56
CA CYS A 55 -21.62 1.29 -11.67
C CYS A 55 -21.24 0.51 -12.92
N ASP A 56 -21.94 0.78 -14.04
CA ASP A 56 -21.44 0.39 -15.36
C ASP A 56 -20.26 1.28 -15.75
N ILE A 57 -19.31 0.70 -16.46
CA ILE A 57 -18.15 1.42 -16.99
C ILE A 57 -18.49 2.11 -18.30
N LYS A 58 -19.22 1.43 -19.16
CA LYS A 58 -19.52 1.90 -20.52
C LYS A 58 -20.90 2.54 -20.58
N MET A 59 -20.93 3.84 -20.42
CA MET A 59 -22.17 4.62 -20.48
C MET A 59 -22.02 5.82 -21.43
N SER A 60 -23.14 6.27 -21.98
CA SER A 60 -23.19 7.51 -22.75
C SER A 60 -23.01 8.74 -21.83
N GLY A 61 -22.39 9.80 -22.33
CA GLY A 61 -22.10 11.00 -21.53
C GLY A 61 -20.86 10.84 -20.63
N MET A 62 -21.02 10.99 -19.31
CA MET A 62 -19.95 10.71 -18.36
C MET A 62 -19.89 9.20 -18.10
N ASP A 63 -18.79 8.58 -18.50
CA ASP A 63 -18.55 7.16 -18.29
C ASP A 63 -18.29 6.81 -16.81
N GLY A 64 -18.32 5.49 -16.49
CA GLY A 64 -18.17 5.02 -15.11
C GLY A 64 -16.80 5.32 -14.51
N ALA A 65 -15.73 5.25 -15.29
CA ALA A 65 -14.39 5.53 -14.79
C ALA A 65 -14.21 7.01 -14.39
N GLN A 66 -14.74 7.91 -15.22
CA GLN A 66 -14.75 9.35 -14.93
C GLN A 66 -15.63 9.68 -13.72
N PHE A 67 -16.82 9.06 -13.64
CA PHE A 67 -17.71 9.19 -12.48
C PHE A 67 -17.02 8.76 -11.19
N LEU A 68 -16.45 7.56 -11.15
CA LEU A 68 -15.78 7.02 -9.96
C LEU A 68 -14.65 7.93 -9.49
N ARG A 69 -13.84 8.46 -10.42
CA ARG A 69 -12.76 9.39 -10.09
C ARG A 69 -13.27 10.69 -9.44
N VAL A 70 -14.38 11.26 -9.95
CA VAL A 70 -14.95 12.49 -9.39
C VAL A 70 -15.59 12.22 -8.04
N ALA A 71 -16.37 11.13 -7.92
CA ALA A 71 -17.04 10.74 -6.68
C ALA A 71 -16.06 10.38 -5.55
N ALA A 72 -14.93 9.73 -5.88
CA ALA A 72 -13.87 9.43 -4.93
C ALA A 72 -13.24 10.70 -4.34
N ARG A 73 -12.83 11.64 -5.20
CA ARG A 73 -12.24 12.93 -4.76
C ARG A 73 -13.16 13.71 -3.82
N ARG A 74 -14.48 13.56 -4.00
CA ARG A 74 -15.52 14.22 -3.20
C ARG A 74 -15.99 13.37 -2.01
N GLN A 75 -15.41 12.17 -1.82
CA GLN A 75 -15.76 11.22 -0.75
C GLN A 75 -17.27 10.86 -0.71
N LEU A 76 -17.90 10.75 -1.87
CA LEU A 76 -19.33 10.51 -1.99
C LEU A 76 -19.73 9.03 -1.95
N LEU A 77 -18.77 8.11 -2.04
CA LEU A 77 -19.00 6.66 -2.09
C LEU A 77 -18.24 5.96 -0.97
N GLY A 78 -18.91 5.00 -0.30
CA GLY A 78 -18.25 4.14 0.70
C GLY A 78 -17.56 2.94 0.07
N ALA A 79 -18.18 2.34 -0.96
CA ALA A 79 -17.65 1.19 -1.70
C ALA A 79 -18.24 1.16 -3.12
N VAL A 80 -17.61 0.37 -4.02
CA VAL A 80 -18.09 0.22 -5.40
C VAL A 80 -18.12 -1.25 -5.83
N ILE A 81 -19.12 -1.60 -6.64
CA ILE A 81 -19.20 -2.82 -7.43
C ILE A 81 -19.24 -2.38 -8.90
N ILE A 82 -18.37 -2.95 -9.72
CA ILE A 82 -18.33 -2.67 -11.15
C ILE A 82 -19.27 -3.65 -11.87
N SER A 83 -20.19 -3.13 -12.69
CA SER A 83 -21.10 -3.96 -13.52
C SER A 83 -20.83 -3.64 -14.98
N SER A 84 -20.29 -4.56 -15.75
CA SER A 84 -19.96 -4.29 -17.15
C SER A 84 -19.88 -5.55 -18.02
N ASP A 85 -20.01 -5.37 -19.33
CA ASP A 85 -19.84 -6.37 -20.37
C ASP A 85 -18.48 -6.28 -21.09
N VAL A 86 -17.57 -5.45 -20.58
CA VAL A 86 -16.22 -5.27 -21.15
C VAL A 86 -15.31 -6.46 -20.83
N SER A 87 -14.16 -6.53 -21.51
CA SER A 87 -13.18 -7.59 -21.29
C SER A 87 -12.65 -7.60 -19.85
N SER A 88 -12.27 -8.79 -19.37
CA SER A 88 -11.70 -8.99 -18.03
C SER A 88 -10.51 -8.07 -17.74
N ASP A 89 -9.67 -7.82 -18.75
CA ASP A 89 -8.50 -6.95 -18.60
C ASP A 89 -8.89 -5.49 -18.34
N LEU A 90 -9.94 -5.01 -19.01
CA LEU A 90 -10.42 -3.65 -18.79
C LEU A 90 -11.12 -3.53 -17.44
N ILE A 91 -11.89 -4.54 -17.02
CA ILE A 91 -12.46 -4.59 -15.66
C ILE A 91 -11.35 -4.54 -14.62
N ALA A 92 -10.30 -5.35 -14.76
CA ALA A 92 -9.16 -5.34 -13.85
C ALA A 92 -8.50 -3.96 -13.76
N ALA A 93 -8.25 -3.30 -14.90
CA ALA A 93 -7.69 -1.96 -14.93
C ALA A 93 -8.57 -0.91 -14.22
N VAL A 94 -9.91 -1.01 -14.34
CA VAL A 94 -10.84 -0.11 -13.63
C VAL A 94 -10.88 -0.41 -12.14
N LEU A 95 -10.81 -1.67 -11.73
CA LEU A 95 -10.73 -2.07 -10.32
C LEU A 95 -9.44 -1.53 -9.68
N ASP A 96 -8.30 -1.67 -10.36
CA ASP A 96 -7.02 -1.14 -9.94
C ASP A 96 -7.05 0.41 -9.83
N MET A 97 -7.60 1.08 -10.85
CA MET A 97 -7.81 2.53 -10.81
C MET A 97 -8.67 2.96 -9.62
N ALA A 98 -9.79 2.26 -9.37
CA ALA A 98 -10.67 2.58 -8.25
C ALA A 98 -9.97 2.42 -6.91
N ALA A 99 -9.16 1.37 -6.74
CA ALA A 99 -8.34 1.18 -5.54
C ALA A 99 -7.28 2.28 -5.38
N LEU A 100 -6.58 2.67 -6.45
CA LEU A 100 -5.58 3.75 -6.43
C LEU A 100 -6.15 5.12 -6.02
N ILE A 101 -7.41 5.40 -6.39
CA ILE A 101 -8.09 6.63 -5.96
C ILE A 101 -8.78 6.51 -4.59
N GLY A 102 -8.48 5.45 -3.84
CA GLY A 102 -8.96 5.26 -2.47
C GLY A 102 -10.40 4.74 -2.35
N LEU A 103 -11.01 4.25 -3.43
CA LEU A 103 -12.32 3.62 -3.38
C LEU A 103 -12.20 2.15 -2.94
N ARG A 104 -13.04 1.76 -1.99
CA ARG A 104 -13.16 0.36 -1.60
C ARG A 104 -13.91 -0.42 -2.67
N VAL A 105 -13.22 -1.33 -3.34
CA VAL A 105 -13.80 -2.18 -4.38
C VAL A 105 -14.29 -3.49 -3.77
N LEU A 106 -15.58 -3.82 -3.98
CA LEU A 106 -16.18 -5.07 -3.52
C LEU A 106 -16.03 -6.21 -4.52
N GLY A 107 -15.92 -5.88 -5.80
CA GLY A 107 -15.75 -6.82 -6.91
C GLY A 107 -16.45 -6.35 -8.18
N ASP A 108 -16.59 -7.29 -9.10
CA ASP A 108 -17.24 -7.10 -10.40
C ASP A 108 -18.46 -7.99 -10.57
N LEU A 109 -19.37 -7.55 -11.44
CA LEU A 109 -20.56 -8.28 -11.90
C LEU A 109 -20.57 -8.28 -13.43
N ALA A 110 -20.49 -9.47 -14.00
CA ALA A 110 -20.66 -9.63 -15.45
C ALA A 110 -22.15 -9.43 -15.86
N LYS A 111 -22.39 -9.01 -17.06
CA LYS A 111 -23.72 -9.00 -17.67
C LYS A 111 -23.91 -10.30 -18.49
N PRO A 112 -25.07 -11.00 -18.40
CA PRO A 112 -26.25 -10.67 -17.60
C PRO A 112 -26.01 -10.84 -16.08
N LEU A 113 -26.74 -10.06 -15.26
CA LEU A 113 -26.58 -10.03 -13.82
C LEU A 113 -26.74 -11.42 -13.19
N ASP A 114 -25.72 -11.84 -12.48
CA ASP A 114 -25.81 -12.98 -11.55
C ASP A 114 -26.24 -12.52 -10.17
N ALA A 115 -27.49 -12.79 -9.82
CA ALA A 115 -28.05 -12.38 -8.54
C ALA A 115 -27.39 -13.08 -7.35
N GLN A 116 -26.85 -14.30 -7.50
CA GLN A 116 -26.13 -15.00 -6.44
C GLN A 116 -24.79 -14.33 -6.18
N ARG A 117 -24.07 -13.95 -7.22
CA ARG A 117 -22.79 -13.21 -7.11
C ARG A 117 -23.00 -11.83 -6.49
N LEU A 118 -24.04 -11.08 -6.91
CA LEU A 118 -24.41 -9.82 -6.28
C LEU A 118 -24.65 -9.99 -4.78
N LYS A 119 -25.48 -10.99 -4.41
CA LYS A 119 -25.74 -11.31 -3.01
C LYS A 119 -24.46 -11.61 -2.24
N ALA A 120 -23.58 -12.44 -2.78
CA ALA A 120 -22.33 -12.83 -2.13
C ALA A 120 -21.40 -11.62 -1.87
N LEU A 121 -21.31 -10.67 -2.81
CA LEU A 121 -20.53 -9.43 -2.66
C LEU A 121 -21.11 -8.55 -1.55
N LEU A 122 -22.42 -8.38 -1.52
CA LEU A 122 -23.12 -7.57 -0.51
C LEU A 122 -23.06 -8.21 0.88
N ASP A 123 -23.28 -9.53 0.99
CA ASP A 123 -23.19 -10.27 2.25
C ASP A 123 -21.78 -10.20 2.84
N ARG A 124 -20.75 -10.36 2.02
CA ARG A 124 -19.34 -10.22 2.44
C ARG A 124 -19.07 -8.81 2.97
N HIS A 125 -19.49 -7.78 2.26
CA HIS A 125 -19.36 -6.40 2.71
C HIS A 125 -20.07 -6.14 4.03
N GLU A 126 -21.30 -6.63 4.19
CA GLU A 126 -22.06 -6.45 5.43
C GLU A 126 -21.45 -7.23 6.60
N ALA A 127 -20.96 -8.46 6.36
CA ALA A 127 -20.25 -9.24 7.38
C ALA A 127 -18.97 -8.53 7.84
N GLU A 128 -18.21 -7.92 6.92
CA GLU A 128 -17.02 -7.13 7.26
C GLU A 128 -17.41 -5.85 8.02
N ARG A 129 -18.48 -5.16 7.62
CA ARG A 129 -19.02 -4.02 8.37
C ARG A 129 -19.48 -4.40 9.77
N GLN A 130 -20.15 -5.57 9.92
CA GLN A 130 -20.59 -6.07 11.21
C GLN A 130 -19.41 -6.49 12.08
N ARG A 131 -18.41 -7.15 11.52
CA ARG A 131 -17.15 -7.44 12.23
C ARG A 131 -16.44 -6.15 12.67
N ALA A 132 -16.37 -5.16 11.79
CA ALA A 132 -15.83 -3.84 12.14
C ALA A 132 -16.66 -3.15 13.23
N ARG A 133 -18.00 -3.29 13.23
CA ARG A 133 -18.89 -2.78 14.28
C ARG A 133 -18.88 -3.62 15.56
N ALA A 134 -18.77 -4.95 15.45
CA ALA A 134 -18.67 -5.85 16.60
C ALA A 134 -17.30 -5.72 17.27
N ASN A 135 -16.25 -5.48 16.50
CA ASN A 135 -14.93 -5.09 17.00
C ASN A 135 -14.93 -3.64 17.54
N ALA A 136 -16.01 -2.87 17.34
CA ALA A 136 -16.24 -1.55 17.93
C ALA A 136 -16.99 -1.59 19.28
N ALA A 137 -17.39 -2.77 19.81
CA ALA A 137 -17.64 -2.97 21.23
C ALA A 137 -16.27 -3.12 21.93
N PRO A 138 -16.05 -2.59 23.16
CA PRO A 138 -14.76 -2.06 23.61
C PRO A 138 -13.69 -3.11 23.88
N THR A 139 -13.07 -3.63 22.83
CA THR A 139 -11.74 -4.22 22.82
C THR A 139 -11.04 -3.79 21.54
N ALA A 140 -10.43 -2.64 21.61
CA ALA A 140 -9.24 -2.16 20.94
C ALA A 140 -8.86 -2.76 19.57
N SER A 141 -9.40 -2.20 18.46
CA SER A 141 -8.62 -1.70 17.34
C SER A 141 -9.39 -0.58 16.61
N ARG A 142 -9.84 0.44 17.36
CA ARG A 142 -9.72 1.80 16.85
C ARG A 142 -8.22 1.98 16.68
N GLN A 143 -7.73 2.21 15.44
CA GLN A 143 -6.55 3.07 15.37
C GLN A 143 -6.93 4.27 16.22
N PRO A 144 -6.26 4.50 17.34
CA PRO A 144 -6.53 5.68 18.14
C PRO A 144 -6.44 6.87 17.20
N PRO A 145 -7.21 7.94 17.41
CA PRO A 145 -7.04 9.16 16.64
C PRO A 145 -5.54 9.44 16.61
N ALA A 146 -5.00 9.72 15.42
CA ALA A 146 -3.57 9.91 15.24
C ALA A 146 -3.07 10.81 16.39
N PRO A 147 -2.08 10.37 17.18
CA PRO A 147 -1.64 11.10 18.33
C PRO A 147 -1.25 12.53 17.90
N PRO A 148 -1.51 13.55 18.72
CA PRO A 148 -1.16 14.92 18.36
C PRO A 148 0.32 15.01 17.96
N ALA A 149 0.64 15.78 16.92
CA ALA A 149 2.00 15.90 16.39
C ALA A 149 3.05 16.20 17.49
N ARG A 150 2.70 17.04 18.49
CA ARG A 150 3.56 17.33 19.64
C ARG A 150 3.85 16.12 20.53
N GLU A 151 2.93 15.18 20.61
CA GLU A 151 3.10 13.94 21.36
C GLU A 151 4.08 13.01 20.64
N VAL A 152 3.94 12.88 19.33
CA VAL A 152 4.87 12.11 18.49
C VAL A 152 6.31 12.63 18.60
N ALA A 153 6.51 13.95 18.55
CA ALA A 153 7.83 14.57 18.70
C ALA A 153 8.45 14.30 20.09
N ARG A 154 7.62 14.33 21.14
CA ARG A 154 8.05 13.98 22.51
C ARG A 154 8.41 12.49 22.61
N ALA A 155 7.61 11.59 22.02
CA ALA A 155 7.85 10.17 21.98
C ALA A 155 9.18 9.83 21.31
N LEU A 156 9.48 10.49 20.18
CA LEU A 156 10.76 10.33 19.51
C LEU A 156 11.92 10.83 20.40
N ALA A 157 11.76 11.99 21.04
CA ALA A 157 12.76 12.53 21.94
C ALA A 157 12.99 11.66 23.19
N ALA A 158 11.93 10.99 23.68
CA ALA A 158 11.97 10.11 24.85
C ALA A 158 12.42 8.67 24.51
N GLY A 159 12.76 8.35 23.25
CA GLY A 159 13.17 7.03 22.83
C GLY A 159 12.04 5.98 22.88
N GLN A 160 10.78 6.40 22.83
CA GLN A 160 9.63 5.51 22.79
C GLN A 160 9.39 4.91 21.41
N ILE A 161 9.89 5.56 20.35
CA ILE A 161 9.85 5.02 18.98
C ILE A 161 11.13 4.21 18.79
N VAL A 162 10.95 2.90 18.59
CA VAL A 162 12.05 1.93 18.60
C VAL A 162 12.02 1.06 17.35
N PRO A 163 13.16 0.49 16.93
CA PRO A 163 13.20 -0.48 15.85
C PRO A 163 12.60 -1.83 16.30
N TYR A 164 11.76 -2.39 15.43
CA TYR A 164 11.39 -3.79 15.39
C TYR A 164 12.03 -4.42 14.18
N PHE A 165 12.26 -5.70 14.20
CA PHE A 165 13.00 -6.42 13.17
C PHE A 165 12.11 -7.49 12.56
N GLN A 166 11.79 -7.35 11.28
CA GLN A 166 11.10 -8.38 10.51
C GLN A 166 12.14 -9.24 9.80
N PRO A 167 12.23 -10.56 10.11
CA PRO A 167 13.25 -11.40 9.52
C PRO A 167 13.11 -11.53 8.00
N LYS A 168 14.24 -11.46 7.29
CA LYS A 168 14.39 -11.91 5.91
C LYS A 168 14.98 -13.33 5.94
N VAL A 169 14.39 -14.24 5.17
CA VAL A 169 14.76 -15.65 5.15
C VAL A 169 15.23 -16.03 3.75
N ASP A 170 16.35 -16.69 3.66
CA ASP A 170 16.83 -17.27 2.42
C ASP A 170 15.98 -18.49 2.05
N LEU A 171 15.36 -18.45 0.86
CA LEU A 171 14.39 -19.46 0.43
C LEU A 171 14.99 -20.86 0.19
N LEU A 172 16.29 -20.95 -0.05
CA LEU A 172 16.95 -22.23 -0.30
C LEU A 172 17.35 -22.91 1.02
N THR A 173 17.90 -22.13 1.94
CA THR A 173 18.41 -22.64 3.21
C THR A 173 17.42 -22.55 4.36
N LEU A 174 16.35 -21.79 4.20
CA LEU A 174 15.34 -21.45 5.21
C LEU A 174 15.96 -20.82 6.48
N ARG A 175 17.11 -20.18 6.34
CA ARG A 175 17.79 -19.49 7.45
C ARG A 175 17.59 -17.98 7.38
N PRO A 176 17.48 -17.30 8.52
CA PRO A 176 17.51 -15.85 8.54
C PRO A 176 18.80 -15.31 7.92
N CYS A 177 18.68 -14.41 6.94
CA CYS A 177 19.81 -13.76 6.26
C CYS A 177 19.86 -12.24 6.53
N GLY A 178 18.82 -11.68 7.13
CA GLY A 178 18.72 -10.26 7.44
C GLY A 178 17.43 -9.92 8.15
N ALA A 179 17.19 -8.63 8.32
CA ALA A 179 15.93 -8.13 8.85
C ALA A 179 15.59 -6.76 8.25
N GLU A 180 14.32 -6.49 8.05
CA GLU A 180 13.80 -5.15 7.80
C GLU A 180 13.58 -4.44 9.13
N VAL A 181 14.04 -3.19 9.20
CA VAL A 181 13.94 -2.33 10.39
C VAL A 181 12.67 -1.49 10.31
N LEU A 182 11.71 -1.85 11.13
CA LEU A 182 10.38 -1.23 11.13
C LEU A 182 10.21 -0.37 12.39
N ALA A 183 9.84 0.90 12.20
CA ALA A 183 9.51 1.79 13.31
C ALA A 183 8.29 1.27 14.08
N ARG A 184 8.36 1.27 15.42
CA ARG A 184 7.22 0.99 16.30
C ARG A 184 7.25 1.96 17.47
N TRP A 185 6.11 2.56 17.77
CA TRP A 185 5.98 3.41 18.94
C TRP A 185 5.41 2.60 20.11
N ARG A 186 6.19 2.47 21.18
CA ARG A 186 5.75 1.89 22.45
C ARG A 186 4.99 2.96 23.23
N HIS A 187 3.72 3.16 22.88
CA HIS A 187 2.88 4.15 23.53
C HIS A 187 2.47 3.67 24.93
N PRO A 188 2.55 4.51 25.98
CA PRO A 188 2.27 4.07 27.35
C PRO A 188 0.83 3.56 27.54
N ASP A 189 -0.16 4.19 26.90
CA ASP A 189 -1.58 3.86 27.08
C ASP A 189 -2.18 3.03 25.93
N LEU A 190 -1.60 3.12 24.72
CA LEU A 190 -2.16 2.53 23.49
C LEU A 190 -1.40 1.26 23.04
N GLY A 191 -0.36 0.86 23.78
CA GLY A 191 0.48 -0.28 23.41
C GLY A 191 1.42 0.02 22.24
N VAL A 192 1.66 -0.97 21.37
CA VAL A 192 2.58 -0.82 20.24
C VAL A 192 1.84 -0.30 19.02
N LEU A 193 2.22 0.91 18.57
CA LEU A 193 1.63 1.56 17.40
C LEU A 193 2.54 1.38 16.17
N GLY A 194 1.91 1.15 15.01
CA GLY A 194 2.59 1.07 13.72
C GLY A 194 2.90 2.43 13.09
N PRO A 195 3.77 2.45 12.05
CA PRO A 195 4.23 3.70 11.40
C PRO A 195 3.10 4.59 10.89
N ALA A 196 2.04 4.00 10.32
CA ALA A 196 0.90 4.74 9.79
C ALA A 196 0.22 5.68 10.81
N SER A 197 0.41 5.45 12.12
CA SER A 197 -0.20 6.27 13.17
C SER A 197 0.60 7.53 13.51
N PHE A 198 1.88 7.64 13.10
CA PHE A 198 2.76 8.72 13.54
C PHE A 198 3.72 9.28 12.45
N LEU A 199 3.94 8.57 11.34
CA LEU A 199 4.88 9.04 10.31
C LEU A 199 4.48 10.38 9.69
N GLU A 200 3.19 10.57 9.38
CA GLU A 200 2.71 11.83 8.81
C GLU A 200 2.95 13.00 9.76
N ALA A 201 2.70 12.81 11.05
CA ALA A 201 2.96 13.82 12.06
C ALA A 201 4.46 14.16 12.22
N LEU A 202 5.37 13.21 12.00
CA LEU A 202 6.81 13.46 11.97
C LEU A 202 7.23 14.19 10.69
N LYS A 203 6.60 13.86 9.57
CA LYS A 203 6.83 14.52 8.28
C LYS A 203 6.44 15.99 8.33
N GLU A 204 5.24 16.29 8.85
CA GLU A 204 4.76 17.67 9.05
C GLU A 204 5.68 18.51 9.96
N GLN A 205 6.45 17.88 10.84
CA GLN A 205 7.37 18.55 11.78
C GLN A 205 8.83 18.48 11.35
N ASP A 206 9.13 18.00 10.16
CA ASP A 206 10.49 17.83 9.64
C ASP A 206 11.40 16.96 10.55
N LEU A 207 10.80 15.90 11.14
CA LEU A 207 11.48 15.01 12.08
C LEU A 207 11.83 13.63 11.50
N LEU A 208 11.59 13.40 10.20
CA LEU A 208 11.89 12.12 9.57
C LEU A 208 13.38 11.76 9.61
N ASP A 209 14.26 12.72 9.39
CA ASP A 209 15.72 12.51 9.48
C ASP A 209 16.13 12.09 10.89
N ARG A 210 15.55 12.73 11.90
CA ARG A 210 15.80 12.36 13.29
C ARG A 210 15.30 10.94 13.59
N LEU A 211 14.15 10.57 13.05
CA LEU A 211 13.62 9.21 13.20
C LEU A 211 14.56 8.19 12.57
N ILE A 212 14.90 8.36 11.27
CA ILE A 212 15.69 7.36 10.55
C ILE A 212 17.07 7.16 11.19
N TRP A 213 17.74 8.25 11.62
CA TRP A 213 19.04 8.12 12.26
C TRP A 213 18.97 7.53 13.65
N HIS A 214 17.91 7.79 14.41
CA HIS A 214 17.65 7.13 15.70
C HIS A 214 17.46 5.60 15.51
N LEU A 215 16.63 5.20 14.54
CA LEU A 215 16.41 3.79 14.23
C LEU A 215 17.67 3.10 13.69
N THR A 216 18.42 3.78 12.81
CA THR A 216 19.67 3.28 12.24
C THR A 216 20.70 3.02 13.34
N ASP A 217 20.92 3.98 14.22
CA ASP A 217 21.89 3.84 15.32
C ASP A 217 21.53 2.67 16.25
N ALA A 218 20.25 2.57 16.63
CA ALA A 218 19.75 1.48 17.46
C ALA A 218 19.85 0.11 16.76
N ALA A 219 19.53 0.04 15.46
CA ALA A 219 19.61 -1.20 14.68
C ALA A 219 21.06 -1.66 14.50
N LEU A 220 21.98 -0.74 14.18
CA LEU A 220 23.42 -1.06 14.10
C LEU A 220 23.96 -1.53 15.44
N GLY A 221 23.50 -0.96 16.56
CA GLY A 221 23.87 -1.43 17.89
C GLY A 221 23.47 -2.89 18.12
N GLN A 222 22.27 -3.30 17.72
CA GLN A 222 21.81 -4.69 17.79
C GLN A 222 22.62 -5.60 16.85
N ALA A 223 22.85 -5.16 15.60
CA ALA A 223 23.66 -5.92 14.65
C ALA A 223 25.10 -6.15 15.17
N ARG A 224 25.69 -5.17 15.86
CA ARG A 224 27.01 -5.34 16.49
C ARG A 224 27.00 -6.44 17.55
N LEU A 225 25.94 -6.51 18.37
CA LEU A 225 25.81 -7.58 19.38
C LEU A 225 25.67 -8.94 18.70
N LEU A 226 24.90 -9.06 17.62
CA LEU A 226 24.78 -10.31 16.87
C LEU A 226 26.11 -10.69 16.19
N ALA A 227 26.83 -9.74 15.62
CA ALA A 227 28.13 -9.98 14.99
C ALA A 227 29.19 -10.51 16.00
N THR A 228 29.15 -10.04 17.24
CA THR A 228 30.02 -10.59 18.30
C THR A 228 29.66 -12.03 18.68
N ALA A 229 28.42 -12.45 18.43
CA ALA A 229 27.96 -13.83 18.59
C ALA A 229 28.16 -14.69 17.31
N GLY A 230 28.85 -14.17 16.29
CA GLY A 230 29.16 -14.89 15.05
C GLY A 230 28.01 -14.86 14.01
N ALA A 231 26.98 -14.06 14.22
CA ALA A 231 25.87 -13.91 13.29
C ALA A 231 25.93 -12.52 12.62
N THR A 232 26.27 -12.47 11.33
CA THR A 232 26.13 -11.25 10.52
C THR A 232 24.78 -11.28 9.80
N GLN A 233 24.02 -10.20 9.92
CA GLN A 233 22.72 -10.08 9.30
C GLN A 233 22.60 -8.73 8.58
N ASP A 234 22.02 -8.75 7.39
CA ASP A 234 21.67 -7.56 6.62
C ASP A 234 20.53 -6.78 7.32
N LEU A 235 20.64 -5.46 7.34
CA LEU A 235 19.65 -4.54 7.89
C LEU A 235 19.07 -3.68 6.79
N ALA A 236 17.80 -3.87 6.49
CA ALA A 236 17.08 -3.03 5.54
C ALA A 236 16.41 -1.85 6.24
N LEU A 237 16.67 -0.66 5.72
CA LEU A 237 16.22 0.63 6.26
C LEU A 237 15.43 1.37 5.20
N ASN A 238 14.21 1.77 5.53
CA ASN A 238 13.31 2.52 4.66
C ASN A 238 13.67 4.02 4.66
N PHE A 239 13.97 4.57 3.48
CA PHE A 239 14.28 5.98 3.28
C PHE A 239 13.28 6.66 2.35
N GLU A 240 12.83 7.85 2.73
CA GLU A 240 12.12 8.74 1.81
C GLU A 240 13.09 9.34 0.78
N THR A 241 12.63 9.60 -0.42
CA THR A 241 13.46 10.17 -1.50
C THR A 241 14.08 11.51 -1.11
N SER A 242 13.36 12.34 -0.35
CA SER A 242 13.85 13.61 0.18
C SER A 242 15.10 13.44 1.05
N GLN A 243 15.13 12.39 1.87
CA GLN A 243 16.26 12.06 2.75
C GLN A 243 17.48 11.61 1.95
N LEU A 244 17.26 10.86 0.86
CA LEU A 244 18.32 10.39 -0.02
C LEU A 244 19.02 11.54 -0.77
N GLY A 245 18.36 12.67 -0.99
CA GLY A 245 18.95 13.87 -1.58
C GLY A 245 19.82 14.70 -0.63
N SER A 246 19.83 14.37 0.67
CA SER A 246 20.57 15.14 1.67
C SER A 246 22.10 15.00 1.54
N ALA A 247 22.82 16.09 1.67
CA ALA A 247 24.29 16.09 1.71
C ALA A 247 24.83 15.40 2.99
N GLU A 248 24.04 15.35 4.05
CA GLU A 248 24.42 14.73 5.32
C GLU A 248 24.21 13.20 5.35
N LEU A 249 23.54 12.61 4.35
CA LEU A 249 23.24 11.19 4.31
C LEU A 249 24.49 10.31 4.46
N LEU A 250 25.44 10.48 3.58
CA LEU A 250 26.66 9.65 3.53
C LEU A 250 27.59 9.88 4.74
N PRO A 251 27.87 11.13 5.14
CA PRO A 251 28.66 11.39 6.33
C PRO A 251 28.07 10.77 7.59
N THR A 252 26.75 10.90 7.79
CA THR A 252 26.05 10.40 8.96
C THR A 252 26.04 8.86 8.98
N LEU A 253 25.73 8.22 7.84
CA LEU A 253 25.79 6.76 7.73
C LEU A 253 27.20 6.24 8.00
N ALA A 254 28.23 6.84 7.40
CA ALA A 254 29.62 6.45 7.61
C ALA A 254 30.05 6.63 9.08
N GLN A 255 29.58 7.67 9.76
CA GLN A 255 29.83 7.86 11.18
C GLN A 255 29.16 6.78 12.03
N ALA A 256 27.88 6.45 11.76
CA ALA A 256 27.15 5.42 12.47
C ALA A 256 27.83 4.04 12.30
N LEU A 257 28.22 3.67 11.08
CA LEU A 257 28.94 2.42 10.80
C LEU A 257 30.28 2.34 11.55
N ARG A 258 31.07 3.44 11.54
CA ARG A 258 32.33 3.50 12.31
C ARG A 258 32.09 3.37 13.82
N LYS A 259 31.08 4.05 14.37
CA LYS A 259 30.70 3.98 15.79
C LYS A 259 30.46 2.54 16.24
N HIS A 260 29.78 1.76 15.40
CA HIS A 260 29.44 0.38 15.72
C HIS A 260 30.46 -0.65 15.18
N ALA A 261 31.54 -0.21 14.52
CA ALA A 261 32.56 -1.04 13.89
C ALA A 261 31.95 -2.12 12.95
N LEU A 262 31.04 -1.70 12.08
CA LEU A 262 30.33 -2.54 11.12
C LEU A 262 30.65 -2.12 9.69
N PRO A 263 30.71 -3.07 8.73
CA PRO A 263 30.90 -2.75 7.32
C PRO A 263 29.61 -2.21 6.70
N ALA A 264 29.73 -1.39 5.65
CA ALA A 264 28.58 -0.84 4.95
C ALA A 264 27.72 -1.93 4.23
N SER A 265 28.32 -3.07 3.94
CA SER A 265 27.67 -4.21 3.27
C SER A 265 26.52 -4.84 4.05
N ILE A 266 26.39 -4.53 5.34
CA ILE A 266 25.23 -4.99 6.12
C ILE A 266 24.01 -4.09 5.99
N VAL A 267 24.14 -2.94 5.33
CA VAL A 267 23.04 -1.98 5.20
C VAL A 267 22.42 -2.07 3.82
N THR A 268 21.12 -2.31 3.81
CA THR A 268 20.25 -2.17 2.64
C THR A 268 19.42 -0.91 2.79
N ILE A 269 19.49 -0.03 1.81
CA ILE A 269 18.66 1.18 1.69
C ILE A 269 17.45 0.84 0.84
N GLU A 270 16.27 0.85 1.43
CA GLU A 270 15.01 0.61 0.73
C GLU A 270 14.33 1.93 0.35
N VAL A 271 13.88 2.00 -0.90
CA VAL A 271 13.26 3.18 -1.48
C VAL A 271 12.10 2.71 -2.38
N THR A 272 10.96 3.36 -2.29
CA THR A 272 9.80 2.99 -3.10
C THR A 272 10.02 3.29 -4.58
N GLU A 273 9.44 2.46 -5.45
CA GLU A 273 9.50 2.64 -6.91
C GLU A 273 9.08 4.06 -7.33
N ASN A 274 7.94 4.53 -6.81
CA ASN A 274 7.40 5.85 -7.13
C ASN A 274 8.30 7.01 -6.65
N GLY A 275 9.00 6.84 -5.54
CA GLY A 275 9.92 7.83 -5.01
C GLY A 275 11.12 8.12 -5.92
N LEU A 276 11.51 7.17 -6.76
CA LEU A 276 12.65 7.30 -7.66
C LEU A 276 12.30 7.87 -9.03
N LEU A 277 11.02 7.92 -9.42
CA LEU A 277 10.61 8.34 -10.77
C LEU A 277 11.05 9.76 -11.13
N ASP A 278 10.95 10.68 -10.19
CA ASP A 278 11.29 12.09 -10.36
C ASP A 278 12.41 12.53 -9.40
N ALA A 279 13.27 11.56 -9.03
CA ALA A 279 14.35 11.82 -8.08
C ALA A 279 15.33 12.88 -8.62
N PRO A 280 15.70 13.88 -7.81
CA PRO A 280 16.72 14.86 -8.16
C PRO A 280 18.10 14.21 -8.44
N ALA A 281 18.94 14.87 -9.22
CA ALA A 281 20.29 14.39 -9.52
C ALA A 281 21.12 14.09 -8.25
N ALA A 282 20.96 14.89 -7.19
CA ALA A 282 21.62 14.68 -5.91
C ALA A 282 21.23 13.33 -5.26
N THR A 283 19.95 12.92 -5.39
CA THR A 283 19.48 11.61 -4.92
C THR A 283 20.17 10.48 -5.67
N LEU A 284 20.22 10.57 -7.01
CA LEU A 284 20.89 9.57 -7.85
C LEU A 284 22.39 9.49 -7.55
N GLU A 285 23.05 10.63 -7.35
CA GLU A 285 24.46 10.69 -6.93
C GLU A 285 24.67 9.96 -5.61
N ASN A 286 23.85 10.24 -4.61
CA ASN A 286 23.96 9.60 -3.30
C ASN A 286 23.70 8.09 -3.37
N LEU A 287 22.74 7.62 -4.19
CA LEU A 287 22.53 6.18 -4.41
C LEU A 287 23.76 5.50 -5.03
N VAL A 288 24.39 6.13 -6.03
CA VAL A 288 25.66 5.62 -6.60
C VAL A 288 26.74 5.54 -5.52
N ARG A 289 26.90 6.59 -4.72
CA ARG A 289 27.90 6.64 -3.64
C ARG A 289 27.63 5.62 -2.53
N LEU A 290 26.37 5.36 -2.17
CA LEU A 290 25.98 4.28 -1.25
C LEU A 290 26.42 2.91 -1.80
N ARG A 291 26.19 2.67 -3.09
CA ARG A 291 26.66 1.45 -3.78
C ARG A 291 28.18 1.33 -3.74
N LEU A 292 28.91 2.42 -3.98
CA LEU A 292 30.39 2.45 -3.90
C LEU A 292 30.90 2.23 -2.47
N MET A 293 30.15 2.62 -1.45
CA MET A 293 30.44 2.30 -0.04
C MET A 293 30.25 0.81 0.27
N GLY A 294 29.53 0.07 -0.58
CA GLY A 294 29.21 -1.33 -0.40
C GLY A 294 27.80 -1.61 0.15
N CYS A 295 26.94 -0.57 0.31
CA CYS A 295 25.55 -0.76 0.68
C CYS A 295 24.75 -1.45 -0.43
N THR A 296 23.72 -2.20 -0.05
CA THR A 296 22.66 -2.62 -0.97
C THR A 296 21.66 -1.49 -1.15
N VAL A 297 21.22 -1.26 -2.38
CA VAL A 297 20.10 -0.36 -2.69
C VAL A 297 18.97 -1.22 -3.24
N SER A 298 17.82 -1.18 -2.57
CA SER A 298 16.64 -1.98 -2.88
C SER A 298 15.48 -1.10 -3.34
N ILE A 299 14.84 -1.49 -4.44
CA ILE A 299 13.57 -0.90 -4.85
C ILE A 299 12.45 -1.64 -4.14
N ASP A 300 11.62 -0.92 -3.42
CA ASP A 300 10.46 -1.43 -2.69
C ASP A 300 9.15 -1.27 -3.47
N ASP A 301 8.14 -2.09 -3.15
CA ASP A 301 6.81 -2.12 -3.77
C ASP A 301 6.85 -2.30 -5.30
N PHE A 302 7.82 -3.05 -5.83
CA PHE A 302 8.00 -3.20 -7.27
C PHE A 302 6.79 -3.83 -7.96
N GLY A 303 6.36 -3.19 -9.06
CA GLY A 303 5.23 -3.61 -9.88
C GLY A 303 3.90 -2.94 -9.50
N THR A 304 3.87 -2.12 -8.45
CA THR A 304 2.69 -1.33 -8.08
C THR A 304 2.68 0.05 -8.74
N GLY A 305 3.82 0.50 -9.27
CA GLY A 305 4.02 1.81 -9.91
C GLY A 305 3.97 1.77 -11.44
N PHE A 306 4.09 2.95 -12.04
CA PHE A 306 4.15 3.14 -13.50
C PHE A 306 5.59 3.42 -13.99
N SER A 307 6.59 2.84 -13.35
CA SER A 307 7.98 3.06 -13.78
C SER A 307 8.22 2.49 -15.17
N SER A 308 8.84 3.28 -16.04
CA SER A 308 9.30 2.73 -17.31
C SER A 308 10.49 1.80 -17.03
N MET A 309 10.43 0.59 -17.56
CA MET A 309 11.53 -0.39 -17.51
C MET A 309 12.87 0.22 -17.92
N GLN A 310 12.86 1.16 -18.88
CA GLN A 310 14.04 1.88 -19.33
C GLN A 310 14.68 2.71 -18.22
N ARG A 311 13.89 3.41 -17.38
CA ARG A 311 14.41 4.18 -16.24
C ARG A 311 15.00 3.27 -15.17
N LEU A 312 14.32 2.19 -14.86
CA LEU A 312 14.80 1.20 -13.88
C LEU A 312 16.18 0.65 -14.23
N CYS A 313 16.44 0.34 -15.52
CA CYS A 313 17.74 -0.16 -15.96
C CYS A 313 18.91 0.83 -15.73
N HIS A 314 18.64 2.11 -15.50
CA HIS A 314 19.67 3.13 -15.27
C HIS A 314 19.86 3.49 -13.78
N LEU A 315 19.00 3.00 -12.89
CA LEU A 315 19.13 3.25 -11.47
C LEU A 315 20.17 2.32 -10.83
N PRO A 316 20.96 2.79 -9.86
CA PRO A 316 22.06 2.03 -9.25
C PRO A 316 21.57 1.08 -8.15
N PHE A 317 20.53 0.28 -8.40
CA PHE A 317 20.03 -0.70 -7.45
C PHE A 317 20.58 -2.10 -7.74
N ASN A 318 20.61 -2.95 -6.74
CA ASN A 318 21.04 -4.35 -6.84
C ASN A 318 20.14 -5.32 -6.03
N GLN A 319 19.05 -4.81 -5.51
CA GLN A 319 17.99 -5.61 -4.90
C GLN A 319 16.63 -5.06 -5.31
N LEU A 320 15.63 -5.91 -5.36
CA LEU A 320 14.27 -5.60 -5.71
C LEU A 320 13.32 -6.39 -4.82
N LYS A 321 12.29 -5.73 -4.26
CA LYS A 321 11.26 -6.37 -3.45
C LYS A 321 9.97 -6.48 -4.26
N ILE A 322 9.46 -7.69 -4.40
CA ILE A 322 8.16 -7.94 -5.03
C ILE A 322 7.08 -7.73 -3.98
N ASP A 323 6.15 -6.80 -4.27
CA ASP A 323 5.08 -6.44 -3.36
C ASP A 323 4.20 -7.64 -2.97
N ALA A 324 3.80 -7.66 -1.72
CA ALA A 324 2.96 -8.71 -1.13
C ALA A 324 1.64 -8.94 -1.87
N SER A 325 1.10 -7.95 -2.58
CA SER A 325 -0.17 -8.10 -3.33
C SER A 325 -0.06 -9.07 -4.50
N PHE A 326 1.12 -9.20 -5.12
CA PHE A 326 1.38 -10.21 -6.15
C PHE A 326 1.62 -11.58 -5.53
N VAL A 327 2.45 -11.65 -4.49
CA VAL A 327 2.85 -12.92 -3.85
C VAL A 327 1.68 -13.63 -3.18
N ARG A 328 0.81 -12.92 -2.49
CA ARG A 328 -0.38 -13.48 -1.81
C ARG A 328 -1.43 -14.07 -2.76
N ARG A 329 -1.40 -13.68 -4.03
CA ARG A 329 -2.30 -14.21 -5.07
C ARG A 329 -1.75 -15.49 -5.73
N LEU A 330 -0.56 -15.91 -5.38
CA LEU A 330 0.05 -17.13 -5.88
C LEU A 330 -0.36 -18.34 -5.00
N PRO A 331 -0.58 -19.54 -5.55
CA PRO A 331 -0.88 -19.80 -6.95
C PRO A 331 -2.36 -19.48 -7.27
N GLY A 332 -2.69 -19.21 -8.51
CA GLY A 332 -4.08 -19.14 -8.98
C GLY A 332 -4.49 -17.86 -9.68
N ASP A 333 -3.65 -16.82 -9.66
CA ASP A 333 -3.83 -15.62 -10.48
C ASP A 333 -2.76 -15.56 -11.58
N ALA A 334 -3.12 -15.95 -12.79
CA ALA A 334 -2.22 -16.01 -13.96
C ALA A 334 -1.51 -14.66 -14.24
N ARG A 335 -2.14 -13.55 -13.88
CA ARG A 335 -1.56 -12.20 -14.05
C ARG A 335 -0.44 -11.98 -13.05
N SER A 336 -0.67 -12.26 -11.77
CA SER A 336 0.35 -12.20 -10.72
C SER A 336 1.50 -13.17 -10.99
N GLU A 337 1.21 -14.39 -11.44
CA GLU A 337 2.22 -15.38 -11.86
C GLU A 337 3.10 -14.83 -13.00
N SER A 338 2.49 -14.20 -14.02
CA SER A 338 3.24 -13.60 -15.13
C SER A 338 4.12 -12.44 -14.70
N VAL A 339 3.63 -11.56 -13.82
CA VAL A 339 4.41 -10.42 -13.28
C VAL A 339 5.60 -10.93 -12.49
N VAL A 340 5.38 -11.87 -11.56
CA VAL A 340 6.44 -12.44 -10.74
C VAL A 340 7.48 -13.15 -11.59
N ALA A 341 7.06 -13.99 -12.55
CA ALA A 341 7.97 -14.70 -13.46
C ALA A 341 8.80 -13.75 -14.32
N ALA A 342 8.19 -12.69 -14.88
CA ALA A 342 8.89 -11.67 -15.66
C ALA A 342 9.89 -10.90 -14.80
N THR A 343 9.52 -10.54 -13.58
CA THR A 343 10.40 -9.84 -12.63
C THR A 343 11.61 -10.70 -12.27
N LEU A 344 11.42 -11.98 -11.96
CA LEU A 344 12.49 -12.91 -11.66
C LEU A 344 13.45 -13.08 -12.84
N ALA A 345 12.91 -13.26 -14.06
CA ALA A 345 13.72 -13.39 -15.26
C ALA A 345 14.53 -12.11 -15.58
N MET A 346 13.95 -10.94 -15.32
CA MET A 346 14.64 -9.66 -15.44
C MET A 346 15.77 -9.55 -14.40
N ALA A 347 15.48 -9.83 -13.16
CA ALA A 347 16.43 -9.73 -12.06
C ALA A 347 17.64 -10.66 -12.28
N GLU A 348 17.41 -11.89 -12.72
CA GLU A 348 18.46 -12.85 -13.07
C GLU A 348 19.41 -12.30 -14.14
N ARG A 349 18.85 -11.73 -15.22
CA ARG A 349 19.64 -11.14 -16.33
C ARG A 349 20.43 -9.92 -15.91
N LEU A 350 19.93 -9.14 -14.96
CA LEU A 350 20.58 -7.93 -14.43
C LEU A 350 21.52 -8.22 -13.26
N GLY A 351 21.55 -9.46 -12.76
CA GLY A 351 22.34 -9.83 -11.57
C GLY A 351 21.84 -9.17 -10.29
N ILE A 352 20.51 -9.01 -10.16
CA ILE A 352 19.85 -8.33 -9.05
C ILE A 352 19.23 -9.38 -8.12
N THR A 353 19.39 -9.18 -6.80
CA THR A 353 18.73 -10.01 -5.79
C THR A 353 17.24 -9.66 -5.70
N VAL A 354 16.40 -10.68 -5.52
CA VAL A 354 14.95 -10.49 -5.33
C VAL A 354 14.53 -10.90 -3.93
N VAL A 355 13.71 -10.07 -3.31
CA VAL A 355 13.02 -10.36 -2.05
C VAL A 355 11.53 -10.46 -2.35
N ALA A 356 10.86 -11.51 -1.89
CA ALA A 356 9.42 -11.67 -1.99
C ALA A 356 8.76 -11.33 -0.66
N GLU A 357 7.76 -10.48 -0.69
CA GLU A 357 7.02 -10.07 0.49
C GLU A 357 5.70 -10.85 0.66
N GLY A 358 5.18 -10.89 1.90
CA GLY A 358 3.86 -11.46 2.18
C GLY A 358 3.81 -12.99 2.15
N ILE A 359 4.93 -13.65 2.35
CA ILE A 359 5.00 -15.10 2.59
C ILE A 359 4.71 -15.31 4.08
N GLU A 360 3.57 -15.97 4.38
CA GLU A 360 3.10 -16.26 5.75
C GLU A 360 3.00 -17.77 5.99
#